data_badab531d81b27f390cab66aaa30f52a
#
_entry.id   badab531d81b27f390cab66aaa30f52a
#
_cell.length_a   1.000
_cell.length_b   1.000
_cell.length_c   1.000
_cell.angle_alpha   90.00
_cell.angle_beta   90.00
_cell.angle_gamma   90.00
#
_symmetry.space_group_name_H-M   'P 1'
#
loop_
_entity.id
_entity.type
_entity.pdbx_description
1 polymer ?
#
loop_
_entity_poly.entity_id
_entity_poly.type
_entity_poly.pdbx_seq_one_letter_code
_entity_poly.pdbx_strand_id
1 'polypeptide(L)'
;MKQLFQVEMVNESVNTLNKATKVLMIIHPKYLSDETLYMIDQWILKGGPTLIFLDPYAETEISRQQGVPPINPRSNLKKLLNTWGIDFDDKKAVLDAEYGFRISRNINGRDIQVTNYPWLNIRGDGLNQNESSLSNLSTIVMTTAGSFISNNDEIMLEPIITSSIKSGLGDAQKAGNPKGDPRDLLSDIKAKDQKHIVSGWIKSDLKTSFQNFKK
;
A
#
# COMPACT_ATOMS: atom_id res chain seq x y z
N MET A 1 -8.82 -16.51 6.02
CA MET A 1 -7.59 -16.82 6.77
C MET A 1 -7.80 -17.74 7.96
N LYS A 2 -8.70 -17.46 8.91
CA LYS A 2 -8.91 -18.31 10.12
C LYS A 2 -9.28 -19.77 9.86
N GLN A 3 -9.73 -20.14 8.68
CA GLN A 3 -10.00 -21.53 8.29
C GLN A 3 -8.73 -22.34 7.98
N LEU A 4 -7.64 -21.68 7.59
CA LEU A 4 -6.38 -22.31 7.18
C LEU A 4 -5.23 -22.04 8.15
N PHE A 5 -5.32 -20.97 8.94
CA PHE A 5 -4.27 -20.51 9.84
C PHE A 5 -4.83 -20.18 11.22
N GLN A 6 -4.03 -20.46 12.25
CA GLN A 6 -4.28 -19.90 13.57
C GLN A 6 -3.89 -18.43 13.57
N VAL A 7 -4.87 -17.53 13.61
CA VAL A 7 -4.68 -16.08 13.58
C VAL A 7 -4.90 -15.48 14.95
N GLU A 8 -3.87 -14.85 15.49
CA GLU A 8 -3.93 -14.05 16.71
C GLU A 8 -3.90 -12.58 16.33
N MET A 9 -4.85 -11.80 16.87
CA MET A 9 -4.89 -10.35 16.71
C MET A 9 -4.13 -9.71 17.85
N VAL A 10 -3.19 -8.82 17.49
CA VAL A 10 -2.42 -8.04 18.47
C VAL A 10 -2.85 -6.58 18.41
N ASN A 11 -2.81 -5.88 19.53
CA ASN A 11 -3.16 -4.47 19.61
C ASN A 11 -1.97 -3.56 19.25
N GLU A 12 -2.23 -2.28 19.13
CA GLU A 12 -1.25 -1.26 18.69
C GLU A 12 -0.11 -1.00 19.69
N SER A 13 -0.25 -1.48 20.93
CA SER A 13 0.71 -1.30 22.03
C SER A 13 1.42 -2.59 22.43
N VAL A 14 1.39 -3.60 21.57
CA VAL A 14 2.08 -4.88 21.83
C VAL A 14 3.60 -4.68 21.80
N ASN A 15 4.32 -5.24 22.77
CA ASN A 15 5.78 -5.16 22.85
C ASN A 15 6.47 -6.51 22.67
N THR A 16 5.72 -7.59 22.59
CA THR A 16 6.22 -8.96 22.40
C THR A 16 5.25 -9.76 21.55
N LEU A 17 5.79 -10.61 20.67
CA LEU A 17 5.00 -11.58 19.92
C LEU A 17 4.96 -12.92 20.62
N ASN A 18 3.90 -13.68 20.38
CA ASN A 18 3.82 -15.07 20.80
C ASN A 18 5.01 -15.86 20.19
N LYS A 19 5.65 -16.72 20.98
CA LYS A 19 6.78 -17.56 20.52
C LYS A 19 6.40 -18.50 19.38
N ALA A 20 5.12 -18.82 19.23
CA ALA A 20 4.59 -19.65 18.15
C ALA A 20 4.34 -18.87 16.84
N THR A 21 4.50 -17.54 16.83
CA THR A 21 4.28 -16.72 15.64
C THR A 21 5.22 -17.17 14.51
N LYS A 22 4.65 -17.42 13.34
CA LYS A 22 5.38 -17.80 12.12
C LYS A 22 5.47 -16.69 11.10
N VAL A 23 4.43 -15.86 11.02
CA VAL A 23 4.33 -14.74 10.08
C VAL A 23 3.69 -13.56 10.81
N LEU A 24 4.25 -12.38 10.66
CA LEU A 24 3.66 -11.13 11.11
C LEU A 24 2.95 -10.46 9.95
N MET A 25 1.67 -10.10 10.14
CA MET A 25 0.91 -9.32 9.17
C MET A 25 0.57 -7.96 9.77
N ILE A 26 0.99 -6.89 9.10
CA ILE A 26 0.74 -5.51 9.49
C ILE A 26 -0.19 -4.90 8.45
N ILE A 27 -1.39 -4.52 8.87
CA ILE A 27 -2.41 -3.99 7.97
C ILE A 27 -2.78 -2.59 8.44
N HIS A 28 -2.56 -1.61 7.56
CA HIS A 28 -2.93 -0.22 7.77
C HIS A 28 -2.51 0.33 9.15
N PRO A 29 -1.20 0.25 9.50
CA PRO A 29 -0.72 0.64 10.82
C PRO A 29 -0.92 2.13 11.07
N LYS A 30 -1.39 2.45 12.29
CA LYS A 30 -1.54 3.83 12.79
C LYS A 30 -1.17 3.88 14.26
N TYR A 31 -0.59 4.99 14.68
CA TYR A 31 -0.35 5.27 16.09
C TYR A 31 0.37 4.17 16.88
N LEU A 32 1.21 3.37 16.21
CA LEU A 32 2.00 2.34 16.87
C LEU A 32 2.96 2.98 17.89
N SER A 33 3.05 2.40 19.10
CA SER A 33 4.01 2.85 20.09
C SER A 33 5.44 2.56 19.67
N ASP A 34 6.42 3.24 20.26
CA ASP A 34 7.84 2.99 19.98
C ASP A 34 8.26 1.57 20.37
N GLU A 35 7.67 1.00 21.41
CA GLU A 35 7.87 -0.40 21.81
C GLU A 35 7.37 -1.37 20.75
N THR A 36 6.19 -1.10 20.17
CA THR A 36 5.63 -1.91 19.08
C THR A 36 6.48 -1.80 17.82
N LEU A 37 6.88 -0.59 17.45
CA LEU A 37 7.78 -0.37 16.31
C LEU A 37 9.12 -1.07 16.51
N TYR A 38 9.69 -1.01 17.72
CA TYR A 38 10.91 -1.73 18.08
C TYR A 38 10.73 -3.25 17.97
N MET A 39 9.62 -3.78 18.46
CA MET A 39 9.30 -5.21 18.35
C MET A 39 9.21 -5.65 16.88
N ILE A 40 8.54 -4.88 16.03
CA ILE A 40 8.43 -5.13 14.57
C ILE A 40 9.82 -5.10 13.94
N ASP A 41 10.60 -4.05 14.19
CA ASP A 41 11.96 -3.88 13.67
C ASP A 41 12.84 -5.10 14.02
N GLN A 42 12.87 -5.49 15.30
CA GLN A 42 13.65 -6.62 15.76
C GLN A 42 13.17 -7.98 15.24
N TRP A 43 11.86 -8.14 14.99
CA TRP A 43 11.31 -9.33 14.37
C TRP A 43 11.81 -9.47 12.92
N ILE A 44 11.74 -8.39 12.15
CA ILE A 44 12.14 -8.36 10.74
C ILE A 44 13.65 -8.57 10.63
N LEU A 45 14.47 -7.88 11.43
CA LEU A 45 15.93 -8.01 11.43
C LEU A 45 16.44 -9.42 11.80
N LYS A 46 15.63 -10.19 12.53
CA LYS A 46 15.89 -11.60 12.82
C LYS A 46 15.42 -12.55 11.71
N GLY A 47 14.99 -12.03 10.57
CA GLY A 47 14.48 -12.84 9.46
C GLY A 47 13.03 -13.29 9.64
N GLY A 48 12.26 -12.67 10.52
CA GLY A 48 10.84 -12.98 10.72
C GLY A 48 10.01 -12.62 9.48
N PRO A 49 9.32 -13.60 8.85
CA PRO A 49 8.49 -13.35 7.68
C PRO A 49 7.41 -12.33 7.99
N THR A 50 7.31 -11.29 7.15
CA THR A 50 6.39 -10.17 7.40
C THR A 50 5.69 -9.74 6.12
N LEU A 51 4.38 -9.50 6.22
CA LEU A 51 3.55 -8.87 5.20
C LEU A 51 3.10 -7.51 5.70
N ILE A 52 3.35 -6.46 4.91
CA ILE A 52 3.00 -5.08 5.28
C ILE A 52 2.08 -4.51 4.22
N PHE A 53 0.92 -4.03 4.64
CA PHE A 53 -0.07 -3.36 3.81
C PHE A 53 -0.21 -1.91 4.26
N LEU A 54 0.10 -0.98 3.36
CA LEU A 54 0.04 0.46 3.62
C LEU A 54 -0.90 1.13 2.62
N ASP A 55 -1.79 1.96 3.13
CA ASP A 55 -2.72 2.75 2.33
C ASP A 55 -2.39 4.24 2.46
N PRO A 56 -2.28 4.97 1.36
CA PRO A 56 -2.28 6.43 1.40
C PRO A 56 -3.71 6.97 1.65
N TYR A 57 -4.72 6.16 1.33
CA TYR A 57 -6.13 6.42 1.62
C TYR A 57 -6.90 5.09 1.73
N ALA A 58 -7.24 4.67 2.95
CA ALA A 58 -8.03 3.47 3.19
C ALA A 58 -9.51 3.75 2.93
N GLU A 59 -10.02 3.37 1.75
CA GLU A 59 -11.42 3.56 1.37
C GLU A 59 -12.39 2.76 2.25
N THR A 60 -11.90 1.67 2.89
CA THR A 60 -12.68 0.84 3.81
C THR A 60 -12.82 1.46 5.20
N GLU A 61 -12.11 2.54 5.49
CA GLU A 61 -12.26 3.25 6.75
C GLU A 61 -13.55 4.06 6.74
N ILE A 62 -14.56 3.52 7.43
CA ILE A 62 -15.88 4.14 7.47
C ILE A 62 -15.86 5.28 8.48
N SER A 63 -16.17 6.49 8.03
CA SER A 63 -16.53 7.57 8.95
C SER A 63 -17.77 7.20 9.76
N ARG A 64 -17.78 7.54 11.06
CA ARG A 64 -18.98 7.38 11.90
C ARG A 64 -20.18 8.20 11.40
N GLN A 65 -19.96 9.17 10.55
CA GLN A 65 -20.97 10.00 9.91
C GLN A 65 -21.03 9.69 8.41
N GLN A 66 -22.20 9.32 7.92
CA GLN A 66 -22.41 9.03 6.51
C GLN A 66 -22.06 10.24 5.64
N GLY A 67 -21.20 10.04 4.65
CA GLY A 67 -20.78 11.09 3.70
C GLY A 67 -19.69 12.02 4.19
N VAL A 68 -19.13 11.81 5.40
CA VAL A 68 -17.96 12.51 5.90
C VAL A 68 -16.72 11.64 5.66
N PRO A 69 -15.65 12.15 5.03
CA PRO A 69 -14.39 11.40 4.88
C PRO A 69 -13.81 11.00 6.24
N PRO A 70 -13.07 9.87 6.31
CA PRO A 70 -12.38 9.49 7.53
C PRO A 70 -11.36 10.57 7.94
N ILE A 71 -11.19 10.77 9.25
CA ILE A 71 -10.33 11.84 9.80
C ILE A 71 -8.87 11.61 9.44
N ASN A 72 -8.42 10.37 9.42
CA ASN A 72 -7.05 10.01 9.06
C ASN A 72 -7.02 8.66 8.31
N PRO A 73 -7.24 8.65 7.00
CA PRO A 73 -7.29 7.41 6.21
C PRO A 73 -5.90 6.87 5.83
N ARG A 74 -4.82 7.38 6.40
CA ARG A 74 -3.44 7.07 6.00
C ARG A 74 -2.77 6.11 6.94
N SER A 75 -2.01 5.19 6.37
CA SER A 75 -1.07 4.36 7.13
C SER A 75 0.16 5.18 7.57
N ASN A 76 0.75 4.78 8.69
CA ASN A 76 1.98 5.39 9.17
C ASN A 76 2.98 4.31 9.64
N LEU A 77 4.03 4.10 8.86
CA LEU A 77 5.17 3.25 9.20
C LEU A 77 6.51 3.95 8.85
N LYS A 78 6.49 5.26 8.70
CA LYS A 78 7.61 6.06 8.17
C LYS A 78 8.91 5.85 8.93
N LYS A 79 8.84 5.72 10.27
CA LYS A 79 10.04 5.53 11.12
C LYS A 79 10.85 4.29 10.70
N LEU A 80 10.17 3.18 10.41
CA LEU A 80 10.82 1.96 9.97
C LEU A 80 11.24 2.05 8.50
N LEU A 81 10.32 2.44 7.63
CA LEU A 81 10.56 2.49 6.19
C LEU A 81 11.75 3.39 5.82
N ASN A 82 11.83 4.59 6.40
CA ASN A 82 12.93 5.51 6.12
C ASN A 82 14.29 4.92 6.48
N THR A 83 14.37 4.21 7.62
CA THR A 83 15.62 3.56 8.04
C THR A 83 15.95 2.36 7.15
N TRP A 84 14.93 1.66 6.66
CA TRP A 84 15.09 0.55 5.72
C TRP A 84 15.36 1.01 4.27
N GLY A 85 15.45 2.32 4.02
CA GLY A 85 15.73 2.86 2.69
C GLY A 85 14.58 2.72 1.71
N ILE A 86 13.34 2.70 2.21
CA ILE A 86 12.12 2.62 1.40
C ILE A 86 11.29 3.88 1.61
N ASP A 87 10.96 4.53 0.51
CA ASP A 87 10.00 5.64 0.50
C ASP A 87 8.59 5.15 0.18
N PHE A 88 7.64 5.66 0.94
CA PHE A 88 6.21 5.55 0.72
C PHE A 88 5.57 6.91 1.01
N ASP A 89 5.08 7.59 -0.03
CA ASP A 89 4.36 8.85 0.14
C ASP A 89 2.91 8.58 0.52
N ASP A 90 2.60 8.75 1.80
CA ASP A 90 1.26 8.55 2.37
C ASP A 90 0.22 9.59 1.92
N LYS A 91 0.61 10.52 1.04
CA LYS A 91 -0.28 11.53 0.45
C LYS A 91 -0.56 11.30 -1.03
N LYS A 92 0.11 10.31 -1.63
CA LYS A 92 0.02 10.04 -3.06
C LYS A 92 -0.54 8.66 -3.34
N ALA A 93 -1.48 8.60 -4.28
CA ALA A 93 -2.00 7.35 -4.83
C ALA A 93 -1.57 7.21 -6.28
N VAL A 94 -1.39 5.97 -6.70
CA VAL A 94 -1.14 5.61 -8.08
C VAL A 94 -2.43 5.81 -8.89
N LEU A 95 -2.33 6.60 -9.94
CA LEU A 95 -3.37 6.80 -10.95
C LEU A 95 -2.90 6.16 -12.24
N ASP A 96 -3.77 5.38 -12.91
CA ASP A 96 -3.36 4.64 -14.09
C ASP A 96 -4.45 4.72 -15.17
N ALA A 97 -4.09 5.20 -16.36
CA ALA A 97 -5.02 5.36 -17.47
C ALA A 97 -5.28 4.03 -18.22
N GLU A 98 -4.38 3.05 -18.10
CA GLU A 98 -4.50 1.75 -18.75
C GLU A 98 -5.17 0.70 -17.85
N TYR A 99 -4.79 0.68 -16.55
CA TYR A 99 -5.35 -0.24 -15.58
C TYR A 99 -6.54 0.32 -14.82
N GLY A 100 -6.85 1.61 -14.98
CA GLY A 100 -7.99 2.25 -14.32
C GLY A 100 -9.31 1.53 -14.64
N PHE A 101 -10.12 1.32 -13.61
CA PHE A 101 -11.42 0.67 -13.73
C PHE A 101 -12.42 1.55 -14.50
N ARG A 102 -13.18 0.96 -15.40
CA ARG A 102 -14.32 1.65 -16.02
C ARG A 102 -15.55 1.54 -15.13
N ILE A 103 -16.11 2.67 -14.77
CA ILE A 103 -17.33 2.77 -13.95
C ILE A 103 -18.40 3.59 -14.68
N SER A 104 -19.66 3.26 -14.43
CA SER A 104 -20.78 4.12 -14.84
C SER A 104 -20.99 5.21 -13.80
N ARG A 105 -21.12 6.44 -14.24
CA ARG A 105 -21.33 7.59 -13.36
C ARG A 105 -22.43 8.48 -13.90
N ASN A 106 -23.38 8.86 -13.03
CA ASN A 106 -24.40 9.83 -13.39
C ASN A 106 -23.82 11.24 -13.33
N ILE A 107 -23.72 11.89 -14.48
CA ILE A 107 -23.24 13.27 -14.60
C ILE A 107 -24.34 14.08 -15.30
N ASN A 108 -24.89 15.04 -14.60
CA ASN A 108 -25.98 15.88 -15.07
C ASN A 108 -27.18 15.08 -15.61
N GLY A 109 -27.60 14.03 -14.90
CA GLY A 109 -28.73 13.18 -15.25
C GLY A 109 -28.45 12.16 -16.35
N ARG A 110 -27.22 12.03 -16.83
CA ARG A 110 -26.83 11.05 -17.85
C ARG A 110 -25.79 10.08 -17.29
N ASP A 111 -26.03 8.79 -17.50
CA ASP A 111 -25.05 7.77 -17.15
C ASP A 111 -23.97 7.68 -18.23
N ILE A 112 -22.75 8.02 -17.88
CA ILE A 112 -21.60 7.96 -18.76
C ILE A 112 -20.53 7.02 -18.21
N GLN A 113 -19.81 6.37 -19.12
CA GLN A 113 -18.65 5.55 -18.75
C GLN A 113 -17.43 6.43 -18.56
N VAL A 114 -16.83 6.37 -17.38
CA VAL A 114 -15.58 7.09 -17.05
C VAL A 114 -14.54 6.12 -16.51
N THR A 115 -13.27 6.44 -16.71
CA THR A 115 -12.17 5.69 -16.10
C THR A 115 -11.96 6.22 -14.69
N ASN A 116 -12.03 5.34 -13.71
CA ASN A 116 -11.66 5.61 -12.32
C ASN A 116 -10.16 5.27 -12.14
N TYR A 117 -9.31 6.25 -12.34
CA TYR A 117 -7.85 6.10 -12.40
C TYR A 117 -7.20 5.50 -11.15
N PRO A 118 -7.65 5.81 -9.90
CA PRO A 118 -7.09 5.22 -8.68
C PRO A 118 -7.57 3.79 -8.37
N TRP A 119 -8.57 3.27 -9.11
CA TRP A 119 -9.03 1.90 -8.98
C TRP A 119 -8.36 1.05 -10.07
N LEU A 120 -7.32 0.35 -9.67
CA LEU A 120 -6.43 -0.37 -10.58
C LEU A 120 -6.92 -1.80 -10.79
N ASN A 121 -7.17 -2.18 -12.04
CA ASN A 121 -7.36 -3.57 -12.47
C ASN A 121 -6.07 -4.05 -13.14
N ILE A 122 -5.07 -4.34 -12.33
CA ILE A 122 -3.72 -4.67 -12.76
C ILE A 122 -3.71 -6.07 -13.38
N ARG A 123 -3.05 -6.20 -14.54
CA ARG A 123 -3.02 -7.42 -15.34
C ARG A 123 -1.77 -7.47 -16.22
N GLY A 124 -1.55 -8.63 -16.89
CA GLY A 124 -0.47 -8.78 -17.84
C GLY A 124 0.89 -8.45 -17.24
N ASP A 125 1.61 -7.53 -17.84
CA ASP A 125 2.96 -7.11 -17.45
C ASP A 125 3.04 -6.25 -16.18
N GLY A 126 1.89 -5.92 -15.58
CA GLY A 126 1.79 -5.35 -14.24
C GLY A 126 1.92 -6.39 -13.12
N LEU A 127 1.83 -7.67 -13.44
CA LEU A 127 2.00 -8.79 -12.52
C LEU A 127 3.29 -9.53 -12.85
N ASN A 128 4.20 -9.67 -11.89
CA ASN A 128 5.41 -10.46 -12.08
C ASN A 128 5.06 -11.96 -12.14
N GLN A 129 5.00 -12.51 -13.34
CA GLN A 129 4.63 -13.91 -13.58
C GLN A 129 5.67 -14.92 -13.07
N ASN A 130 6.90 -14.47 -12.75
CA ASN A 130 7.93 -15.31 -12.12
C ASN A 130 7.70 -15.45 -10.61
N GLU A 131 6.79 -14.66 -10.05
CA GLU A 131 6.43 -14.74 -8.64
C GLU A 131 5.38 -15.85 -8.45
N SER A 132 5.74 -16.89 -7.71
CA SER A 132 4.90 -18.08 -7.52
C SER A 132 3.54 -17.76 -6.87
N SER A 133 3.48 -16.76 -6.01
CA SER A 133 2.24 -16.30 -5.37
C SER A 133 1.24 -15.68 -6.36
N LEU A 134 1.71 -15.22 -7.52
CA LEU A 134 0.89 -14.60 -8.57
C LEU A 134 0.62 -15.52 -9.78
N SER A 135 1.28 -16.67 -9.87
CA SER A 135 1.26 -17.54 -11.07
C SER A 135 -0.13 -17.99 -11.53
N ASN A 136 -1.11 -18.03 -10.62
CA ASN A 136 -2.49 -18.40 -10.90
C ASN A 136 -3.45 -17.20 -10.98
N LEU A 137 -2.93 -15.99 -10.92
CA LEU A 137 -3.73 -14.76 -10.95
C LEU A 137 -3.61 -14.09 -12.32
N SER A 138 -4.74 -13.89 -12.97
CA SER A 138 -4.81 -13.13 -14.23
C SER A 138 -4.95 -11.63 -13.98
N THR A 139 -5.51 -11.24 -12.84
CA THR A 139 -5.75 -9.84 -12.48
C THR A 139 -5.78 -9.65 -10.97
N ILE A 140 -5.38 -8.47 -10.52
CA ILE A 140 -5.53 -8.01 -9.14
C ILE A 140 -6.18 -6.64 -9.16
N VAL A 141 -7.20 -6.47 -8.33
CA VAL A 141 -7.86 -5.17 -8.13
C VAL A 141 -7.32 -4.52 -6.87
N MET A 142 -6.87 -3.28 -7.00
CA MET A 142 -6.40 -2.46 -5.88
C MET A 142 -7.03 -1.07 -5.98
N THR A 143 -7.50 -0.54 -4.86
CA THR A 143 -8.11 0.80 -4.82
C THR A 143 -7.19 1.74 -4.06
N THR A 144 -7.00 2.93 -4.62
CA THR A 144 -6.24 4.03 -4.02
C THR A 144 -4.87 3.57 -3.46
N ALA A 145 -4.20 2.69 -4.21
CA ALA A 145 -2.91 2.14 -3.81
C ALA A 145 -1.80 3.19 -3.85
N GLY A 146 -0.87 3.13 -2.89
CA GLY A 146 0.37 3.90 -2.92
C GLY A 146 1.45 3.25 -3.75
N SER A 147 2.63 3.86 -3.80
CA SER A 147 3.81 3.28 -4.42
C SER A 147 5.01 3.29 -3.49
N PHE A 148 5.90 2.33 -3.73
CA PHE A 148 7.15 2.18 -3.00
C PHE A 148 8.33 2.50 -3.91
N ILE A 149 9.35 3.16 -3.35
CA ILE A 149 10.59 3.50 -4.04
C ILE A 149 11.74 3.14 -3.10
N SER A 150 12.78 2.47 -3.63
CA SER A 150 14.05 2.40 -2.91
C SER A 150 14.77 3.75 -3.05
N ASN A 151 15.15 4.36 -1.92
CA ASN A 151 15.93 5.59 -1.88
C ASN A 151 17.41 5.33 -1.51
N ASN A 152 17.81 4.06 -1.50
CA ASN A 152 19.16 3.62 -1.17
C ASN A 152 19.55 2.48 -2.13
N ASP A 153 20.66 2.66 -2.85
CA ASP A 153 21.17 1.68 -3.82
C ASP A 153 21.56 0.33 -3.19
N GLU A 154 21.81 0.31 -1.88
CA GLU A 154 22.07 -0.93 -1.12
C GLU A 154 20.77 -1.75 -0.89
N ILE A 155 19.60 -1.14 -1.06
CA ILE A 155 18.31 -1.78 -0.78
C ILE A 155 17.66 -2.23 -2.09
N MET A 156 17.60 -3.54 -2.28
CA MET A 156 16.90 -4.15 -3.41
C MET A 156 15.41 -4.26 -3.12
N LEU A 157 14.63 -3.43 -3.80
CA LEU A 157 13.18 -3.53 -3.85
C LEU A 157 12.79 -4.22 -5.17
N GLU A 158 12.52 -5.52 -5.12
CA GLU A 158 12.11 -6.31 -6.29
C GLU A 158 10.60 -6.16 -6.53
N PRO A 159 10.19 -5.65 -7.72
CA PRO A 159 8.77 -5.45 -8.00
C PRO A 159 8.00 -6.77 -8.15
N ILE A 160 6.84 -6.86 -7.50
CA ILE A 160 5.87 -7.95 -7.65
C ILE A 160 4.68 -7.48 -8.46
N ILE A 161 4.13 -6.30 -8.11
CA ILE A 161 3.00 -5.67 -8.77
C ILE A 161 3.39 -4.23 -9.12
N THR A 162 3.14 -3.85 -10.36
CA THR A 162 3.45 -2.50 -10.86
C THR A 162 2.25 -1.89 -11.59
N SER A 163 2.24 -0.57 -11.68
CA SER A 163 1.37 0.15 -12.60
C SER A 163 1.76 -0.08 -14.06
N SER A 164 0.95 0.43 -14.99
CA SER A 164 1.37 0.62 -16.38
C SER A 164 2.32 1.82 -16.51
N ILE A 165 2.90 1.98 -17.72
CA ILE A 165 3.69 3.18 -18.05
C ILE A 165 2.81 4.45 -18.25
N LYS A 166 1.48 4.27 -18.38
CA LYS A 166 0.51 5.37 -18.49
C LYS A 166 -0.06 5.75 -17.12
N SER A 167 0.81 5.85 -16.15
CA SER A 167 0.47 6.12 -14.76
C SER A 167 1.13 7.38 -14.22
N GLY A 168 0.70 7.80 -13.05
CA GLY A 168 1.25 8.93 -12.31
C GLY A 168 0.86 8.86 -10.84
N LEU A 169 1.35 9.82 -10.06
CA LEU A 169 1.03 9.94 -8.63
C LEU A 169 0.17 11.18 -8.38
N GLY A 170 -1.08 10.97 -8.02
CA GLY A 170 -2.02 12.03 -7.65
C GLY A 170 -2.24 12.17 -6.15
N ASP A 171 -2.96 13.22 -5.73
CA ASP A 171 -3.35 13.41 -4.34
C ASP A 171 -4.28 12.28 -3.88
N ALA A 172 -3.87 11.55 -2.84
CA ALA A 172 -4.59 10.38 -2.35
C ALA A 172 -5.99 10.72 -1.79
N GLN A 173 -6.15 11.89 -1.19
CA GLN A 173 -7.44 12.32 -0.64
C GLN A 173 -8.43 12.68 -1.74
N LYS A 174 -7.96 13.29 -2.84
CA LYS A 174 -8.79 13.52 -4.02
C LYS A 174 -9.14 12.20 -4.70
N ALA A 175 -8.16 11.29 -4.83
CA ALA A 175 -8.32 9.98 -5.43
C ALA A 175 -9.35 9.10 -4.70
N GLY A 176 -9.32 9.10 -3.36
CA GLY A 176 -10.24 8.33 -2.51
C GLY A 176 -11.58 9.02 -2.25
N ASN A 177 -11.82 10.23 -2.79
CA ASN A 177 -13.08 10.93 -2.59
C ASN A 177 -14.22 10.30 -3.44
N PRO A 178 -15.21 9.65 -2.84
CA PRO A 178 -16.28 8.99 -3.59
C PRO A 178 -17.19 9.96 -4.35
N LYS A 179 -17.16 11.25 -4.00
CA LYS A 179 -17.92 12.32 -4.67
C LYS A 179 -17.10 13.08 -5.72
N GLY A 180 -15.78 12.88 -5.75
CA GLY A 180 -14.89 13.53 -6.72
C GLY A 180 -15.13 13.04 -8.15
N ASP A 181 -14.90 13.86 -9.17
CA ASP A 181 -14.91 13.40 -10.56
C ASP A 181 -13.54 12.78 -10.90
N PRO A 182 -13.47 11.49 -11.30
CA PRO A 182 -12.19 10.88 -11.66
C PRO A 182 -11.45 11.62 -12.76
N ARG A 183 -12.16 12.35 -13.64
CA ARG A 183 -11.56 13.12 -14.74
C ARG A 183 -10.68 14.27 -14.25
N ASP A 184 -10.94 14.80 -13.05
CA ASP A 184 -10.14 15.86 -12.43
C ASP A 184 -8.73 15.37 -12.07
N LEU A 185 -8.53 14.04 -12.01
CA LEU A 185 -7.24 13.41 -11.72
C LEU A 185 -6.39 13.18 -12.99
N LEU A 186 -6.94 13.39 -14.18
CA LEU A 186 -6.24 13.10 -15.44
C LEU A 186 -4.97 13.95 -15.61
N SER A 187 -4.99 15.19 -15.12
CA SER A 187 -3.82 16.09 -15.17
C SER A 187 -2.63 15.61 -14.35
N ASP A 188 -2.87 14.76 -13.35
CA ASP A 188 -1.84 14.19 -12.48
C ASP A 188 -1.15 12.98 -13.12
N ILE A 189 -1.76 12.40 -14.17
CA ILE A 189 -1.19 11.30 -14.95
C ILE A 189 -0.17 11.88 -15.94
N LYS A 190 1.03 12.10 -15.45
CA LYS A 190 2.16 12.51 -16.30
C LYS A 190 2.91 11.25 -16.71
N ALA A 191 2.55 10.68 -17.86
CA ALA A 191 3.28 9.54 -18.42
C ALA A 191 4.77 9.87 -18.52
N LYS A 192 5.58 9.21 -17.72
CA LYS A 192 7.05 9.38 -17.70
C LYS A 192 7.74 8.11 -18.22
N ASP A 193 7.03 7.22 -18.91
CA ASP A 193 7.49 5.89 -19.31
C ASP A 193 8.07 5.08 -18.14
N GLN A 194 7.58 5.34 -16.92
CA GLN A 194 8.00 4.71 -15.68
C GLN A 194 6.82 4.04 -15.00
N LYS A 195 7.00 2.77 -14.60
CA LYS A 195 6.05 2.05 -13.77
C LYS A 195 6.25 2.41 -12.30
N HIS A 196 5.15 2.46 -11.54
CA HIS A 196 5.18 2.61 -10.10
C HIS A 196 5.08 1.23 -9.43
N ILE A 197 5.95 0.95 -8.46
CA ILE A 197 5.91 -0.30 -7.68
C ILE A 197 4.79 -0.19 -6.66
N VAL A 198 3.76 -1.02 -6.80
CA VAL A 198 2.60 -1.09 -5.88
C VAL A 198 2.82 -2.18 -4.83
N SER A 199 3.54 -3.24 -5.18
CA SER A 199 3.97 -4.29 -4.26
C SER A 199 5.36 -4.78 -4.64
N GLY A 200 6.19 -5.11 -3.66
CA GLY A 200 7.54 -5.61 -3.89
C GLY A 200 8.11 -6.36 -2.69
N TRP A 201 9.15 -7.14 -2.96
CA TRP A 201 9.99 -7.76 -1.95
C TRP A 201 11.18 -6.88 -1.61
N ILE A 202 11.45 -6.69 -0.33
CA ILE A 202 12.72 -6.14 0.14
C ILE A 202 13.67 -7.34 0.34
N LYS A 203 14.71 -7.42 -0.51
CA LYS A 203 15.73 -8.49 -0.51
C LYS A 203 17.10 -7.94 -0.15
N SER A 204 17.23 -7.35 1.04
CA SER A 204 18.47 -6.74 1.51
C SER A 204 18.56 -6.83 3.03
N ASP A 205 19.76 -6.75 3.55
CA ASP A 205 20.00 -6.61 4.99
C ASP A 205 19.56 -5.22 5.43
N LEU A 206 18.62 -5.19 6.36
CA LEU A 206 18.04 -3.94 6.87
C LEU A 206 18.82 -3.48 8.12
N LYS A 207 18.84 -2.15 8.32
CA LYS A 207 19.42 -1.54 9.53
C LYS A 207 18.33 -1.25 10.56
N THR A 208 18.67 -1.34 11.85
CA THR A 208 17.70 -1.02 12.92
C THR A 208 17.37 0.47 12.97
N SER A 209 16.09 0.76 13.17
CA SER A 209 15.60 2.11 13.46
C SER A 209 15.85 2.55 14.93
N PHE A 210 16.39 1.66 15.77
CA PHE A 210 16.46 1.82 17.22
C PHE A 210 17.87 1.54 17.79
N GLN A 211 18.87 2.25 17.31
CA GLN A 211 20.28 2.06 17.73
C GLN A 211 20.51 2.21 19.25
N ASN A 212 19.70 3.03 19.94
CA ASN A 212 19.87 3.36 21.37
C ASN A 212 18.58 3.10 22.18
N PHE A 213 17.70 2.21 21.73
CA PHE A 213 16.48 1.94 22.44
C PHE A 213 16.74 1.15 23.71
N LYS A 214 16.53 1.80 24.86
CA LYS A 214 16.56 1.14 26.18
C LYS A 214 15.16 0.58 26.46
N LYS A 215 15.09 -0.73 26.69
CA LYS A 215 13.88 -1.40 27.18
C LYS A 215 13.52 -0.95 28.58
#